data_5a80d6e96cea3e1b980b5a6ae7f77d81
#
_entry.id   5a80d6e96cea3e1b980b5a6ae7f77d81
#
_cell.length_a   1.000
_cell.length_b   1.000
_cell.length_c   1.000
_cell.angle_alpha   90.00
_cell.angle_beta   90.00
_cell.angle_gamma   90.00
#
_symmetry.space_group_name_H-M   'P 1'
#
loop_
_entity.id
_entity.type
_entity.pdbx_description
1 polymer ?
#
loop_
_entity_poly.entity_id
_entity_poly.type
_entity_poly.pdbx_seq_one_letter_code
_entity_poly.pdbx_strand_id
1 'polypeptide(L)'
;EGIGAYVDVTGEYLTVISPMPGSPAETAGLKPADRIIMIDGKDMTGIDPSVALKSVLGPAGTDVTLTIQRGEENEILEFTITRATIDLPSVEGEMLENNIAYIAISTFGENTTDLLEDTLKELLENDPSGLILDLRYNTGGYLVTAIEVISQFVPEGIVMYEVEGDGSETVYEALPGGLATEIPLVVLVNEGSASASEITAGAIQDLGRGVLVGVTTYGKGSVQNWIPLN
;
A
#
# COMPACT_ATOMS: atom_id res chain seq x y z
N GLU A 1 9.67 -8.29 6.39
CA GLU A 1 10.69 -9.08 5.69
C GLU A 1 10.23 -10.54 5.56
N GLY A 2 10.44 -11.15 4.41
CA GLY A 2 9.92 -12.48 4.09
C GLY A 2 10.29 -12.94 2.68
N ILE A 3 9.44 -13.79 2.09
CA ILE A 3 9.70 -14.38 0.78
C ILE A 3 8.99 -13.68 -0.39
N GLY A 4 8.04 -12.77 -0.12
CA GLY A 4 7.29 -12.05 -1.14
C GLY A 4 6.23 -12.89 -1.85
N ALA A 5 5.21 -13.31 -1.12
CA ALA A 5 4.03 -13.97 -1.67
C ALA A 5 2.75 -13.50 -0.95
N TYR A 6 1.69 -13.30 -1.71
CA TYR A 6 0.34 -13.19 -1.16
C TYR A 6 -0.15 -14.57 -0.76
N VAL A 7 -0.74 -14.70 0.41
CA VAL A 7 -1.15 -16.00 0.97
C VAL A 7 -2.56 -15.94 1.55
N ASP A 8 -3.27 -17.05 1.44
CA ASP A 8 -4.55 -17.28 2.12
C ASP A 8 -4.31 -17.97 3.46
N VAL A 9 -4.83 -17.38 4.52
CA VAL A 9 -4.78 -17.88 5.90
C VAL A 9 -6.13 -18.36 6.40
N THR A 10 -7.16 -18.39 5.55
CA THR A 10 -8.54 -18.74 5.94
C THR A 10 -8.86 -20.23 5.77
N GLY A 11 -8.03 -20.95 5.01
CA GLY A 11 -8.17 -22.38 4.73
C GLY A 11 -7.57 -23.28 5.81
N GLU A 12 -7.43 -24.57 5.49
CA GLU A 12 -6.78 -25.57 6.34
C GLU A 12 -5.25 -25.42 6.37
N TYR A 13 -4.68 -24.92 5.26
CA TYR A 13 -3.24 -24.72 5.07
C TYR A 13 -2.93 -23.29 4.70
N LEU A 14 -1.75 -22.82 5.06
CA LEU A 14 -1.19 -21.60 4.48
C LEU A 14 -0.99 -21.85 2.97
N THR A 15 -1.76 -21.16 2.15
CA THR A 15 -1.83 -21.40 0.71
C THR A 15 -1.35 -20.17 -0.06
N VAL A 16 -0.47 -20.36 -1.04
CA VAL A 16 0.01 -19.28 -1.91
C VAL A 16 -1.13 -18.84 -2.84
N ILE A 17 -1.53 -17.55 -2.76
CA ILE A 17 -2.44 -16.93 -3.73
C ILE A 17 -1.63 -16.60 -4.99
N SER A 18 -0.52 -15.87 -4.80
CA SER A 18 0.39 -15.50 -5.89
C SER A 18 1.76 -15.10 -5.32
N PRO A 19 2.88 -15.53 -5.90
CA PRO A 19 4.16 -14.87 -5.64
C PRO A 19 4.13 -13.43 -6.17
N MET A 20 4.84 -12.53 -5.51
CA MET A 20 4.98 -11.13 -5.94
C MET A 20 6.02 -11.04 -7.06
N PRO A 21 5.79 -10.23 -8.10
CA PRO A 21 6.76 -10.04 -9.17
C PRO A 21 8.14 -9.63 -8.64
N GLY A 22 9.21 -10.25 -9.14
CA GLY A 22 10.58 -9.97 -8.73
C GLY A 22 10.97 -10.49 -7.34
N SER A 23 10.06 -11.16 -6.64
CA SER A 23 10.30 -11.64 -5.26
C SER A 23 11.15 -12.91 -5.20
N PRO A 24 11.73 -13.22 -4.01
CA PRO A 24 12.36 -14.52 -3.76
C PRO A 24 11.42 -15.71 -3.99
N ALA A 25 10.12 -15.57 -3.66
CA ALA A 25 9.12 -16.61 -3.87
C ALA A 25 8.91 -16.92 -5.36
N GLU A 26 8.82 -15.88 -6.20
CA GLU A 26 8.71 -16.04 -7.65
C GLU A 26 9.98 -16.67 -8.23
N THR A 27 11.15 -16.14 -7.84
CA THR A 27 12.45 -16.65 -8.29
C THR A 27 12.65 -18.12 -7.91
N ALA A 28 12.18 -18.54 -6.74
CA ALA A 28 12.23 -19.92 -6.31
C ALA A 28 11.25 -20.83 -7.08
N GLY A 29 10.23 -20.27 -7.73
CA GLY A 29 9.25 -21.00 -8.52
C GLY A 29 8.01 -21.46 -7.75
N LEU A 30 7.66 -20.78 -6.66
CA LEU A 30 6.34 -20.95 -6.03
C LEU A 30 5.25 -20.56 -7.02
N LYS A 31 4.09 -21.19 -6.89
CA LYS A 31 2.95 -20.98 -7.79
C LYS A 31 1.65 -20.78 -7.01
N PRO A 32 0.64 -20.15 -7.64
CA PRO A 32 -0.70 -20.12 -7.07
C PRO A 32 -1.19 -21.53 -6.71
N ALA A 33 -1.93 -21.61 -5.60
CA ALA A 33 -2.48 -22.81 -4.99
C ALA A 33 -1.45 -23.79 -4.40
N ASP A 34 -0.17 -23.44 -4.27
CA ASP A 34 0.79 -24.20 -3.46
C ASP A 34 0.37 -24.18 -1.99
N ARG A 35 0.17 -25.35 -1.39
CA ARG A 35 -0.15 -25.51 0.03
C ARG A 35 1.12 -25.76 0.82
N ILE A 36 1.42 -24.93 1.79
CA ILE A 36 2.62 -25.09 2.62
C ILE A 36 2.31 -26.10 3.72
N ILE A 37 2.95 -27.26 3.66
CA ILE A 37 2.74 -28.38 4.58
C ILE A 37 3.85 -28.52 5.60
N MET A 38 5.09 -28.05 5.31
CA MET A 38 6.19 -27.99 6.28
C MET A 38 6.96 -26.68 6.13
N ILE A 39 7.51 -26.18 7.24
CA ILE A 39 8.38 -25.01 7.30
C ILE A 39 9.59 -25.39 8.16
N ASP A 40 10.79 -25.29 7.60
CA ASP A 40 12.06 -25.68 8.25
C ASP A 40 11.99 -27.09 8.88
N GLY A 41 11.40 -28.03 8.14
CA GLY A 41 11.24 -29.43 8.57
C GLY A 41 10.15 -29.65 9.63
N LYS A 42 9.41 -28.61 10.05
CA LYS A 42 8.28 -28.74 10.97
C LYS A 42 6.99 -28.92 10.20
N ASP A 43 6.23 -29.94 10.56
CA ASP A 43 4.89 -30.19 10.01
C ASP A 43 3.93 -29.07 10.43
N MET A 44 3.23 -28.50 9.45
CA MET A 44 2.22 -27.45 9.62
C MET A 44 0.80 -27.99 9.50
N THR A 45 0.61 -29.30 9.35
CA THR A 45 -0.72 -29.92 9.27
C THR A 45 -1.51 -29.68 10.57
N GLY A 46 -2.70 -29.09 10.45
CA GLY A 46 -3.55 -28.76 11.60
C GLY A 46 -3.06 -27.57 12.44
N ILE A 47 -2.02 -26.88 12.01
CA ILE A 47 -1.57 -25.60 12.59
C ILE A 47 -2.35 -24.48 11.93
N ASP A 48 -2.80 -23.51 12.74
CA ASP A 48 -3.45 -22.29 12.23
C ASP A 48 -2.56 -21.61 11.18
N PRO A 49 -3.05 -21.36 9.95
CA PRO A 49 -2.25 -20.76 8.88
C PRO A 49 -1.62 -19.42 9.24
N SER A 50 -2.26 -18.62 10.13
CA SER A 50 -1.68 -17.38 10.64
C SER A 50 -0.43 -17.61 11.50
N VAL A 51 -0.35 -18.75 12.17
CA VAL A 51 0.84 -19.16 12.94
C VAL A 51 1.92 -19.66 11.99
N ALA A 52 1.55 -20.46 10.98
CA ALA A 52 2.46 -20.90 9.93
C ALA A 52 3.09 -19.71 9.19
N LEU A 53 2.29 -18.69 8.85
CA LEU A 53 2.76 -17.45 8.21
C LEU A 53 3.88 -16.78 9.03
N LYS A 54 3.74 -16.69 10.37
CA LYS A 54 4.79 -16.11 11.23
C LYS A 54 6.10 -16.86 11.16
N SER A 55 6.07 -18.17 10.87
CA SER A 55 7.27 -18.98 10.71
C SER A 55 7.97 -18.78 9.36
N VAL A 56 7.22 -18.36 8.33
CA VAL A 56 7.79 -17.96 7.03
C VAL A 56 8.50 -16.63 7.12
N LEU A 57 8.00 -15.69 7.91
CA LEU A 57 8.61 -14.37 8.13
C LEU A 57 9.94 -14.50 8.91
N GLY A 58 10.85 -13.56 8.68
CA GLY A 58 12.13 -13.50 9.40
C GLY A 58 13.09 -12.51 8.76
N PRO A 59 14.28 -12.28 9.37
CA PRO A 59 15.23 -11.29 8.91
C PRO A 59 15.67 -11.52 7.46
N ALA A 60 15.81 -10.43 6.68
CA ALA A 60 16.37 -10.49 5.33
C ALA A 60 17.75 -11.15 5.33
N GLY A 61 18.06 -11.91 4.29
CA GLY A 61 19.30 -12.68 4.15
C GLY A 61 19.31 -14.02 4.89
N THR A 62 18.25 -14.38 5.63
CA THR A 62 18.11 -15.71 6.22
C THR A 62 17.29 -16.62 5.33
N ASP A 63 17.57 -17.93 5.35
CA ASP A 63 16.84 -18.91 4.57
C ASP A 63 15.62 -19.46 5.32
N VAL A 64 14.58 -19.82 4.56
CA VAL A 64 13.47 -20.65 5.01
C VAL A 64 13.27 -21.80 4.01
N THR A 65 13.09 -23.00 4.52
CA THR A 65 12.78 -24.15 3.68
C THR A 65 11.30 -24.48 3.78
N LEU A 66 10.62 -24.40 2.64
CA LEU A 66 9.19 -24.72 2.51
C LEU A 66 9.03 -26.07 1.81
N THR A 67 8.30 -26.99 2.42
CA THR A 67 7.75 -28.14 1.72
C THR A 67 6.31 -27.84 1.37
N ILE A 68 6.00 -27.91 0.08
CA ILE A 68 4.65 -27.57 -0.42
C ILE A 68 4.01 -28.81 -1.08
N GLN A 69 2.70 -28.75 -1.15
CA GLN A 69 1.89 -29.70 -1.91
C GLN A 69 1.25 -28.95 -3.08
N ARG A 70 1.51 -29.41 -4.30
CA ARG A 70 1.08 -28.76 -5.55
C ARG A 70 0.15 -29.65 -6.36
N GLY A 71 -0.91 -29.04 -6.88
CA GLY A 71 -1.83 -29.63 -7.84
C GLY A 71 -2.70 -30.76 -7.29
N GLU A 72 -3.52 -31.33 -8.17
CA GLU A 72 -4.47 -32.42 -7.81
C GLU A 72 -3.77 -33.73 -7.50
N GLU A 73 -2.59 -33.97 -8.07
CA GLU A 73 -1.77 -35.14 -7.81
C GLU A 73 -0.99 -35.08 -6.50
N ASN A 74 -1.12 -33.96 -5.77
CA ASN A 74 -0.46 -33.71 -4.48
C ASN A 74 1.08 -33.91 -4.56
N GLU A 75 1.70 -33.37 -5.62
CA GLU A 75 3.16 -33.40 -5.78
C GLU A 75 3.83 -32.68 -4.59
N ILE A 76 4.77 -33.33 -3.96
CA ILE A 76 5.53 -32.73 -2.85
C ILE A 76 6.83 -32.16 -3.39
N LEU A 77 7.00 -30.86 -3.19
CA LEU A 77 8.16 -30.08 -3.62
C LEU A 77 8.78 -29.34 -2.44
N GLU A 78 10.10 -29.17 -2.48
CA GLU A 78 10.84 -28.45 -1.46
C GLU A 78 11.55 -27.25 -2.09
N PHE A 79 11.42 -26.09 -1.44
CA PHE A 79 12.04 -24.83 -1.84
C PHE A 79 12.79 -24.23 -0.68
N THR A 80 14.09 -23.97 -0.83
CA THR A 80 14.83 -23.11 0.10
C THR A 80 14.87 -21.71 -0.48
N ILE A 81 14.34 -20.74 0.26
CA ILE A 81 14.12 -19.37 -0.19
C ILE A 81 14.81 -18.42 0.78
N THR A 82 15.72 -17.59 0.27
CA THR A 82 16.35 -16.55 1.07
C THR A 82 15.37 -15.39 1.24
N ARG A 83 15.06 -15.04 2.48
CA ARG A 83 14.20 -13.91 2.81
C ARG A 83 14.82 -12.60 2.36
N ALA A 84 13.99 -11.68 1.92
CA ALA A 84 14.37 -10.32 1.55
C ALA A 84 13.47 -9.29 2.22
N THR A 85 13.89 -8.03 2.19
CA THR A 85 12.96 -6.92 2.37
C THR A 85 12.04 -6.92 1.16
N ILE A 86 10.73 -7.00 1.41
CA ILE A 86 9.72 -6.98 0.35
C ILE A 86 9.13 -5.59 0.36
N ASP A 87 9.48 -4.84 -0.66
CA ASP A 87 8.90 -3.52 -0.89
C ASP A 87 7.54 -3.72 -1.58
N LEU A 88 6.48 -3.57 -0.80
CA LEU A 88 5.13 -3.52 -1.36
C LEU A 88 4.94 -2.15 -1.99
N PRO A 89 4.50 -2.06 -3.24
CA PRO A 89 4.20 -0.76 -3.82
C PRO A 89 3.14 -0.08 -2.97
N SER A 90 3.41 1.16 -2.58
CA SER A 90 2.45 1.97 -1.82
C SER A 90 1.33 2.54 -2.69
N VAL A 91 1.44 2.41 -4.00
CA VAL A 91 0.48 2.86 -5.00
C VAL A 91 0.17 1.71 -5.95
N GLU A 92 -1.11 1.45 -6.15
CA GLU A 92 -1.63 0.53 -7.15
C GLU A 92 -2.64 1.27 -8.01
N GLY A 93 -2.64 1.03 -9.33
CA GLY A 93 -3.56 1.69 -10.25
C GLY A 93 -4.05 0.77 -11.35
N GLU A 94 -5.29 0.98 -11.75
CA GLU A 94 -5.90 0.25 -12.86
C GLU A 94 -6.96 1.09 -13.58
N MET A 95 -7.25 0.73 -14.82
CA MET A 95 -8.41 1.27 -15.53
C MET A 95 -9.62 0.38 -15.25
N LEU A 96 -10.66 0.99 -14.65
CA LEU A 96 -11.94 0.32 -14.44
C LEU A 96 -12.82 0.38 -15.69
N GLU A 97 -13.95 -0.33 -15.66
CA GLU A 97 -15.01 -0.20 -16.66
C GLU A 97 -15.47 1.27 -16.78
N ASN A 98 -16.01 1.61 -17.94
CA ASN A 98 -16.48 2.98 -18.27
C ASN A 98 -15.37 4.05 -18.27
N ASN A 99 -14.14 3.65 -18.52
CA ASN A 99 -12.99 4.55 -18.67
C ASN A 99 -12.74 5.41 -17.42
N ILE A 100 -12.77 4.81 -16.25
CA ILE A 100 -12.45 5.43 -14.97
C ILE A 100 -11.08 4.94 -14.51
N ALA A 101 -10.17 5.86 -14.20
CA ALA A 101 -8.92 5.53 -13.54
C ALA A 101 -9.16 5.28 -12.04
N TYR A 102 -8.59 4.22 -11.50
CA TYR A 102 -8.59 3.92 -10.07
C TYR A 102 -7.17 3.85 -9.56
N ILE A 103 -6.90 4.54 -8.46
CA ILE A 103 -5.61 4.54 -7.78
C ILE A 103 -5.85 4.32 -6.29
N ALA A 104 -5.20 3.31 -5.72
CA ALA A 104 -5.16 3.08 -4.28
C ALA A 104 -3.78 3.45 -3.73
N ILE A 105 -3.76 4.21 -2.64
CA ILE A 105 -2.55 4.52 -1.88
C ILE A 105 -2.66 3.84 -0.52
N SER A 106 -1.77 2.90 -0.22
CA SER A 106 -1.78 2.13 1.03
C SER A 106 -1.02 2.81 2.19
N THR A 107 -0.04 3.65 1.88
CA THR A 107 0.73 4.44 2.84
C THR A 107 1.40 5.63 2.15
N PHE A 108 1.76 6.67 2.90
CA PHE A 108 2.53 7.82 2.43
C PHE A 108 4.02 7.63 2.80
N GLY A 109 4.67 6.69 2.09
CA GLY A 109 6.10 6.37 2.24
C GLY A 109 7.01 7.24 1.37
N GLU A 110 8.32 7.01 1.44
CA GLU A 110 9.35 7.80 0.72
C GLU A 110 9.18 7.76 -0.80
N ASN A 111 8.74 6.61 -1.37
CA ASN A 111 8.63 6.42 -2.81
C ASN A 111 7.19 6.60 -3.33
N THR A 112 6.25 6.99 -2.46
CA THR A 112 4.82 7.04 -2.84
C THR A 112 4.54 8.08 -3.90
N THR A 113 5.21 9.23 -3.84
CA THR A 113 5.04 10.30 -4.85
C THR A 113 5.51 9.85 -6.22
N ASP A 114 6.70 9.25 -6.32
CA ASP A 114 7.25 8.75 -7.58
C ASP A 114 6.35 7.66 -8.17
N LEU A 115 5.91 6.70 -7.34
CA LEU A 115 4.98 5.63 -7.75
C LEU A 115 3.63 6.20 -8.23
N LEU A 116 3.12 7.22 -7.55
CA LEU A 116 1.87 7.87 -7.94
C LEU A 116 2.01 8.59 -9.27
N GLU A 117 3.11 9.33 -9.48
CA GLU A 117 3.37 10.02 -10.74
C GLU A 117 3.47 9.05 -11.92
N ASP A 118 4.18 7.94 -11.76
CA ASP A 118 4.32 6.94 -12.81
C ASP A 118 2.98 6.26 -13.09
N THR A 119 2.21 5.92 -12.06
CA THR A 119 0.85 5.37 -12.21
C THR A 119 -0.09 6.37 -12.90
N LEU A 120 -0.05 7.65 -12.51
CA LEU A 120 -0.86 8.69 -13.15
C LEU A 120 -0.50 8.84 -14.64
N LYS A 121 0.79 8.88 -14.99
CA LYS A 121 1.23 8.97 -16.40
C LYS A 121 0.67 7.82 -17.23
N GLU A 122 0.77 6.58 -16.73
CA GLU A 122 0.26 5.38 -17.41
C GLU A 122 -1.27 5.43 -17.58
N LEU A 123 -2.00 5.75 -16.53
CA LEU A 123 -3.46 5.75 -16.58
C LEU A 123 -4.02 6.90 -17.43
N LEU A 124 -3.40 8.09 -17.37
CA LEU A 124 -3.83 9.26 -18.14
C LEU A 124 -3.62 9.10 -19.66
N GLU A 125 -2.71 8.21 -20.11
CA GLU A 125 -2.58 7.86 -21.53
C GLU A 125 -3.86 7.27 -22.13
N ASN A 126 -4.75 6.71 -21.27
CA ASN A 126 -6.04 6.16 -21.70
C ASN A 126 -7.17 7.22 -21.76
N ASP A 127 -6.87 8.51 -21.53
CA ASP A 127 -7.84 9.62 -21.50
C ASP A 127 -9.07 9.32 -20.61
N PRO A 128 -8.89 9.00 -19.32
CA PRO A 128 -9.98 8.60 -18.44
C PRO A 128 -10.98 9.73 -18.22
N SER A 129 -12.26 9.39 -18.10
CA SER A 129 -13.35 10.33 -17.87
C SER A 129 -13.44 10.81 -16.40
N GLY A 130 -12.74 10.16 -15.49
CA GLY A 130 -12.67 10.50 -14.07
C GLY A 130 -11.63 9.62 -13.35
N LEU A 131 -11.29 10.02 -12.13
CA LEU A 131 -10.33 9.33 -11.29
C LEU A 131 -10.90 9.07 -9.90
N ILE A 132 -10.70 7.87 -9.40
CA ILE A 132 -10.97 7.48 -8.01
C ILE A 132 -9.63 7.35 -7.29
N LEU A 133 -9.43 8.14 -6.23
CA LEU A 133 -8.32 8.01 -5.29
C LEU A 133 -8.81 7.28 -4.04
N ASP A 134 -8.31 6.08 -3.80
CA ASP A 134 -8.70 5.27 -2.65
C ASP A 134 -7.68 5.40 -1.51
N LEU A 135 -8.12 5.97 -0.40
CA LEU A 135 -7.36 6.16 0.84
C LEU A 135 -7.95 5.32 2.00
N ARG A 136 -8.85 4.39 1.71
CA ARG A 136 -9.43 3.51 2.74
C ARG A 136 -8.34 2.64 3.36
N TYR A 137 -8.38 2.50 4.69
CA TYR A 137 -7.41 1.75 5.50
C TYR A 137 -5.96 2.29 5.43
N ASN A 138 -5.74 3.44 4.81
CA ASN A 138 -4.44 4.10 4.78
C ASN A 138 -4.24 4.92 6.07
N THR A 139 -3.37 4.45 6.94
CA THR A 139 -3.08 5.07 8.25
C THR A 139 -2.21 6.33 8.17
N GLY A 140 -1.84 6.77 6.95
CA GLY A 140 -1.01 7.95 6.70
C GLY A 140 0.44 7.61 6.40
N GLY A 141 1.33 8.47 6.85
CA GLY A 141 2.77 8.40 6.62
C GLY A 141 3.44 9.77 6.73
N TYR A 142 4.40 10.04 5.84
CA TYR A 142 5.16 11.29 5.89
C TYR A 142 4.34 12.50 5.43
N LEU A 143 4.49 13.61 6.16
CA LEU A 143 3.83 14.88 5.84
C LEU A 143 4.27 15.42 4.48
N VAL A 144 5.56 15.37 4.18
CA VAL A 144 6.10 15.86 2.89
C VAL A 144 5.45 15.09 1.75
N THR A 145 5.39 13.77 1.85
CA THR A 145 4.73 12.92 0.83
C THR A 145 3.23 13.27 0.69
N ALA A 146 2.54 13.59 1.79
CA ALA A 146 1.14 14.03 1.69
C ALA A 146 1.00 15.32 0.86
N ILE A 147 1.87 16.30 1.07
CA ILE A 147 1.87 17.57 0.32
C ILE A 147 2.16 17.31 -1.17
N GLU A 148 3.13 16.48 -1.48
CA GLU A 148 3.48 16.09 -2.85
C GLU A 148 2.34 15.35 -3.55
N VAL A 149 1.70 14.40 -2.86
CA VAL A 149 0.52 13.65 -3.36
C VAL A 149 -0.66 14.59 -3.61
N ILE A 150 -0.97 15.49 -2.68
CA ILE A 150 -2.03 16.51 -2.85
C ILE A 150 -1.74 17.35 -4.10
N SER A 151 -0.49 17.72 -4.30
CA SER A 151 -0.06 18.57 -5.39
C SER A 151 -0.23 17.92 -6.77
N GLN A 152 -0.36 16.59 -6.84
CA GLN A 152 -0.70 15.93 -8.11
C GLN A 152 -2.15 16.22 -8.54
N PHE A 153 -3.02 16.58 -7.60
CA PHE A 153 -4.45 16.84 -7.85
C PHE A 153 -4.84 18.31 -7.71
N VAL A 154 -4.16 19.06 -6.85
CA VAL A 154 -4.45 20.46 -6.52
C VAL A 154 -3.40 21.36 -7.17
N PRO A 155 -3.80 22.27 -8.10
CA PRO A 155 -2.83 23.08 -8.85
C PRO A 155 -2.20 24.22 -8.04
N GLU A 156 -2.93 24.76 -7.05
CA GLU A 156 -2.50 25.88 -6.20
C GLU A 156 -3.37 25.98 -4.94
N GLY A 157 -2.87 26.70 -3.93
CA GLY A 157 -3.58 26.97 -2.69
C GLY A 157 -2.93 26.35 -1.47
N ILE A 158 -3.45 26.71 -0.30
CA ILE A 158 -2.95 26.20 0.98
C ILE A 158 -3.55 24.81 1.22
N VAL A 159 -2.70 23.83 1.39
CA VAL A 159 -3.10 22.43 1.60
C VAL A 159 -3.14 22.03 3.08
N MET A 160 -2.36 22.75 3.93
CA MET A 160 -2.34 22.47 5.36
C MET A 160 -1.77 23.65 6.15
N TYR A 161 -2.26 23.79 7.38
CA TYR A 161 -1.64 24.59 8.44
C TYR A 161 -1.14 23.68 9.55
N GLU A 162 0.11 23.84 9.98
CA GLU A 162 0.65 23.20 11.17
C GLU A 162 0.79 24.25 12.26
N VAL A 163 0.13 24.02 13.40
CA VAL A 163 0.13 24.95 14.54
C VAL A 163 0.93 24.33 15.68
N GLU A 164 2.02 24.98 16.07
CA GLU A 164 2.87 24.57 17.16
C GLU A 164 2.26 24.91 18.53
N GLY A 165 2.79 24.28 19.59
CA GLY A 165 2.31 24.50 20.95
C GLY A 165 2.48 25.94 21.48
N ASP A 166 3.36 26.73 20.89
CA ASP A 166 3.56 28.16 21.20
C ASP A 166 2.64 29.10 20.37
N GLY A 167 1.83 28.51 19.48
CA GLY A 167 0.91 29.24 18.60
C GLY A 167 1.53 29.72 17.30
N SER A 168 2.78 29.38 17.00
CA SER A 168 3.36 29.62 15.66
C SER A 168 2.71 28.72 14.61
N GLU A 169 2.58 29.23 13.38
CA GLU A 169 1.97 28.53 12.28
C GLU A 169 2.96 28.35 11.13
N THR A 170 2.98 27.12 10.60
CA THR A 170 3.64 26.81 9.32
C THR A 170 2.56 26.55 8.28
N VAL A 171 2.69 27.22 7.13
CA VAL A 171 1.74 27.10 6.02
C VAL A 171 2.37 26.23 4.93
N TYR A 172 1.64 25.22 4.48
CA TYR A 172 2.05 24.37 3.37
C TYR A 172 1.14 24.64 2.17
N GLU A 173 1.75 24.94 1.04
CA GLU A 173 1.07 25.21 -0.23
C GLU A 173 1.24 24.05 -1.21
N ALA A 174 0.32 23.92 -2.15
CA ALA A 174 0.44 22.96 -3.24
C ALA A 174 1.66 23.30 -4.10
N LEU A 175 2.41 22.26 -4.49
CA LEU A 175 3.56 22.36 -5.38
C LEU A 175 3.09 22.41 -6.85
N PRO A 176 3.78 23.16 -7.73
CA PRO A 176 3.41 23.23 -9.13
C PRO A 176 3.75 21.94 -9.89
N GLY A 177 3.02 21.66 -10.96
CA GLY A 177 3.34 20.55 -11.90
C GLY A 177 2.50 19.28 -11.71
N GLY A 178 1.42 19.34 -10.94
CA GLY A 178 0.53 18.19 -10.74
C GLY A 178 -0.07 17.66 -12.05
N LEU A 179 -0.14 16.33 -12.17
CA LEU A 179 -0.51 15.61 -13.39
C LEU A 179 -2.03 15.47 -13.57
N ALA A 180 -2.81 15.51 -12.49
CA ALA A 180 -4.24 15.19 -12.49
C ALA A 180 -5.11 16.34 -11.94
N THR A 181 -4.73 17.60 -12.21
CA THR A 181 -5.38 18.78 -11.63
C THR A 181 -6.76 19.11 -12.21
N GLU A 182 -7.08 18.61 -13.40
CA GLU A 182 -8.32 18.96 -14.12
C GLU A 182 -9.34 17.81 -14.18
N ILE A 183 -8.88 16.56 -14.06
CA ILE A 183 -9.75 15.39 -14.19
C ILE A 183 -10.79 15.33 -13.04
N PRO A 184 -12.07 14.97 -13.30
CA PRO A 184 -13.04 14.74 -12.23
C PRO A 184 -12.52 13.75 -11.19
N LEU A 185 -12.53 14.12 -9.90
CA LEU A 185 -11.89 13.37 -8.83
C LEU A 185 -12.89 12.99 -7.73
N VAL A 186 -12.86 11.70 -7.37
CA VAL A 186 -13.54 11.17 -6.17
C VAL A 186 -12.48 10.57 -5.24
N VAL A 187 -12.57 10.88 -3.96
CA VAL A 187 -11.68 10.32 -2.93
C VAL A 187 -12.48 9.39 -2.03
N LEU A 188 -12.03 8.13 -1.91
CA LEU A 188 -12.64 7.16 -1.00
C LEU A 188 -11.92 7.17 0.34
N VAL A 189 -12.69 7.28 1.43
CA VAL A 189 -12.17 7.28 2.80
C VAL A 189 -12.99 6.38 3.71
N ASN A 190 -12.38 5.88 4.79
CA ASN A 190 -13.08 5.14 5.84
C ASN A 190 -12.45 5.37 7.22
N GLU A 191 -12.92 4.63 8.23
CA GLU A 191 -12.44 4.69 9.61
C GLU A 191 -10.96 4.33 9.78
N GLY A 192 -10.36 3.68 8.79
CA GLY A 192 -8.93 3.38 8.75
C GLY A 192 -8.09 4.47 8.09
N SER A 193 -8.72 5.47 7.45
CA SER A 193 -8.03 6.62 6.88
C SER A 193 -7.58 7.56 7.99
N ALA A 194 -6.26 7.81 8.12
CA ALA A 194 -5.73 8.62 9.22
C ALA A 194 -4.56 9.52 8.78
N SER A 195 -4.30 10.59 9.55
CA SER A 195 -3.09 11.45 9.41
C SER A 195 -2.92 12.01 7.98
N ALA A 196 -1.86 11.64 7.24
CA ALA A 196 -1.59 12.08 5.88
C ALA A 196 -2.77 11.84 4.91
N SER A 197 -3.53 10.74 5.10
CA SER A 197 -4.76 10.48 4.34
C SER A 197 -5.84 11.51 4.63
N GLU A 198 -5.95 11.95 5.89
CA GLU A 198 -6.93 12.96 6.31
C GLU A 198 -6.53 14.36 5.82
N ILE A 199 -5.22 14.66 5.82
CA ILE A 199 -4.69 15.90 5.23
C ILE A 199 -5.01 15.94 3.74
N THR A 200 -4.75 14.83 3.03
CA THR A 200 -5.02 14.73 1.58
C THR A 200 -6.52 14.88 1.27
N ALA A 201 -7.37 14.15 1.97
CA ALA A 201 -8.80 14.20 1.77
C ALA A 201 -9.37 15.59 2.13
N GLY A 202 -8.93 16.17 3.27
CA GLY A 202 -9.34 17.49 3.72
C GLY A 202 -8.96 18.60 2.72
N ALA A 203 -7.70 18.62 2.26
CA ALA A 203 -7.26 19.62 1.27
C ALA A 203 -8.05 19.52 -0.05
N ILE A 204 -8.29 18.31 -0.56
CA ILE A 204 -9.09 18.11 -1.77
C ILE A 204 -10.53 18.59 -1.58
N GLN A 205 -11.12 18.35 -0.41
CA GLN A 205 -12.48 18.79 -0.08
C GLN A 205 -12.57 20.30 0.09
N ASP A 206 -11.70 20.90 0.91
CA ASP A 206 -11.75 22.32 1.27
C ASP A 206 -11.44 23.23 0.08
N LEU A 207 -10.57 22.79 -0.83
CA LEU A 207 -10.28 23.48 -2.07
C LEU A 207 -11.29 23.20 -3.20
N GLY A 208 -12.32 22.40 -2.92
CA GLY A 208 -13.36 22.06 -3.89
C GLY A 208 -12.86 21.27 -5.10
N ARG A 209 -11.71 20.59 -4.96
CA ARG A 209 -11.06 19.88 -6.06
C ARG A 209 -11.73 18.55 -6.39
N GLY A 210 -12.33 17.90 -5.42
CA GLY A 210 -12.96 16.59 -5.59
C GLY A 210 -14.08 16.34 -4.59
N VAL A 211 -14.72 15.19 -4.72
CA VAL A 211 -15.81 14.75 -3.85
C VAL A 211 -15.32 13.60 -2.96
N LEU A 212 -15.52 13.72 -1.65
CA LEU A 212 -15.24 12.63 -0.72
C LEU A 212 -16.44 11.68 -0.63
N VAL A 213 -16.16 10.39 -0.67
CA VAL A 213 -17.16 9.32 -0.52
C VAL A 213 -16.67 8.32 0.53
N GLY A 214 -17.51 7.99 1.48
CA GLY A 214 -17.17 7.02 2.53
C GLY A 214 -17.81 7.34 3.87
N VAL A 215 -17.10 6.98 4.94
CA VAL A 215 -17.53 7.20 6.32
C VAL A 215 -16.49 8.06 7.06
N THR A 216 -16.81 8.46 8.28
CA THR A 216 -15.93 9.28 9.12
C THR A 216 -14.55 8.63 9.28
N THR A 217 -13.50 9.41 9.06
CA THR A 217 -12.10 9.01 9.18
C THR A 217 -11.66 8.91 10.65
N TYR A 218 -10.43 8.49 10.87
CA TYR A 218 -9.89 8.22 12.22
C TYR A 218 -9.83 9.46 13.13
N GLY A 219 -9.50 10.66 12.59
CA GLY A 219 -9.42 11.92 13.36
C GLY A 219 -8.06 12.17 14.00
N LYS A 220 -6.95 11.76 13.37
CA LYS A 220 -5.58 12.05 13.86
C LYS A 220 -5.09 13.41 13.38
N GLY A 221 -5.27 14.45 14.18
CA GLY A 221 -4.85 15.82 13.92
C GLY A 221 -3.50 16.23 14.53
N SER A 222 -2.58 15.31 14.79
CA SER A 222 -1.26 15.61 15.37
C SER A 222 -0.12 15.16 14.46
N VAL A 223 0.89 16.02 14.27
CA VAL A 223 2.17 15.70 13.64
C VAL A 223 3.15 15.17 14.69
N GLN A 224 3.92 14.14 14.35
CA GLN A 224 4.90 13.52 15.23
C GLN A 224 6.29 13.60 14.60
N ASN A 225 7.26 14.09 15.37
CA ASN A 225 8.66 14.17 14.97
C ASN A 225 9.52 13.16 15.74
N TRP A 226 10.47 12.52 15.08
CA TRP A 226 11.46 11.68 15.72
C TRP A 226 12.59 12.56 16.27
N ILE A 227 12.83 12.49 17.58
CA ILE A 227 13.95 13.16 18.23
C ILE A 227 14.89 12.09 18.78
N PRO A 228 16.14 11.96 18.26
CA PRO A 228 17.11 11.02 18.83
C PRO A 228 17.44 11.44 20.26
N LEU A 229 17.30 10.51 21.19
CA LEU A 229 17.78 10.71 22.58
C LEU A 229 19.28 10.39 22.61
N ASN A 230 20.08 11.36 23.02
CA ASN A 230 21.53 11.22 23.25
C ASN A 230 21.81 10.41 24.54
#